data_85ddbc4d91271364e2f273edcb83f137
#
_entry.id   85ddbc4d91271364e2f273edcb83f137
#
_cell.length_a   1.000
_cell.length_b   1.000
_cell.length_c   1.000
_cell.angle_alpha   90.00
_cell.angle_beta   90.00
_cell.angle_gamma   90.00
#
_symmetry.space_group_name_H-M   'P 1'
#
loop_
_entity.id
_entity.type
_entity.pdbx_description
1 polymer ?
#
loop_
_entity_poly.entity_id
_entity_poly.type
_entity_poly.pdbx_seq_one_letter_code
_entity_poly.pdbx_strand_id
1 'polypeptide(L)'
;EIYTLSLHDALPICRIDKSNQDRTDMVEYVDSYLLDKYKDVTPAEGARLNTETPAWAIDRLSILALKIYHMAREAERTDVDDAHRAACRKKLDVLLAQQVDLSQAIEELIEDIEAGRKYMKTYKQMKMYNDPALNPVLYGAKK
;
A
#
# COMPACT_ATOMS: atom_id res chain seq x y z
N GLU A 1 8.09 -34.12 -5.73
CA GLU A 1 6.79 -34.16 -5.04
C GLU A 1 6.06 -32.87 -5.33
N ILE A 2 4.96 -32.98 -6.11
CA ILE A 2 4.08 -31.84 -6.40
C ILE A 2 3.17 -31.69 -5.18
N TYR A 3 3.39 -30.64 -4.40
CA TYR A 3 2.47 -30.26 -3.33
C TYR A 3 1.15 -29.81 -3.98
N THR A 4 0.17 -30.68 -4.01
CA THR A 4 -1.22 -30.30 -4.29
C THR A 4 -1.73 -29.50 -3.09
N LEU A 5 -1.79 -28.17 -3.23
CA LEU A 5 -2.53 -27.33 -2.28
C LEU A 5 -3.95 -27.84 -2.18
N SER A 6 -4.39 -28.17 -0.97
CA SER A 6 -5.76 -28.62 -0.75
C SER A 6 -6.73 -27.46 -1.05
N LEU A 7 -7.98 -27.78 -1.41
CA LEU A 7 -9.04 -26.77 -1.59
C LEU A 7 -9.20 -25.86 -0.35
N HIS A 8 -8.89 -26.36 0.84
CA HIS A 8 -8.87 -25.59 2.08
C HIS A 8 -7.77 -24.52 2.12
N ASP A 9 -6.62 -24.79 1.51
CA ASP A 9 -5.49 -23.82 1.46
C ASP A 9 -5.67 -22.80 0.33
N ALA A 10 -6.39 -23.16 -0.73
CA ALA A 10 -6.65 -22.27 -1.88
C ALA A 10 -7.64 -21.14 -1.55
N LEU A 11 -8.66 -21.40 -0.72
CA LEU A 11 -9.70 -20.41 -0.38
C LEU A 11 -9.17 -19.19 0.36
N PRO A 12 -8.30 -19.30 1.39
CA PRO A 12 -7.69 -18.14 2.03
C PRO A 12 -6.79 -17.33 1.08
N ILE A 13 -6.04 -18.00 0.20
CA ILE A 13 -5.17 -17.35 -0.79
C ILE A 13 -6.02 -16.53 -1.77
N CYS A 14 -7.07 -17.10 -2.34
CA CYS A 14 -7.97 -16.38 -3.24
C CYS A 14 -8.63 -15.16 -2.56
N ARG A 15 -8.96 -15.25 -1.27
CA ARG A 15 -9.50 -14.12 -0.52
C ARG A 15 -8.47 -13.02 -0.29
N ILE A 16 -7.22 -13.38 -0.03
CA ILE A 16 -6.11 -12.44 0.12
C ILE A 16 -5.86 -11.73 -1.22
N ASP A 17 -5.82 -12.48 -2.32
CA ASP A 17 -5.62 -11.93 -3.66
C ASP A 17 -6.74 -10.97 -4.04
N LYS A 18 -8.00 -11.35 -3.77
CA LYS A 18 -9.14 -10.46 -3.98
C LYS A 18 -9.03 -9.18 -3.13
N SER A 19 -8.70 -9.29 -1.87
CA SER A 19 -8.55 -8.14 -0.98
C SER A 19 -7.41 -7.21 -1.44
N ASN A 20 -6.30 -7.77 -1.92
CA ASN A 20 -5.22 -6.99 -2.50
C ASN A 20 -5.63 -6.30 -3.80
N GLN A 21 -6.47 -6.95 -4.62
CA GLN A 21 -7.02 -6.32 -5.82
C GLN A 21 -7.95 -5.16 -5.45
N ASP A 22 -8.91 -5.40 -4.55
CA ASP A 22 -9.86 -4.37 -4.09
C ASP A 22 -9.11 -3.14 -3.51
N ARG A 23 -8.01 -3.36 -2.79
CA ARG A 23 -7.15 -2.29 -2.28
C ARG A 23 -6.46 -1.51 -3.41
N THR A 24 -5.95 -2.18 -4.43
CA THR A 24 -5.34 -1.53 -5.59
C THR A 24 -6.37 -0.72 -6.37
N ASP A 25 -7.57 -1.26 -6.57
CA ASP A 25 -8.66 -0.59 -7.27
C ASP A 25 -9.08 0.68 -6.52
N MET A 26 -9.07 0.66 -5.18
CA MET A 26 -9.32 1.84 -4.35
C MET A 26 -8.23 2.91 -4.53
N VAL A 27 -6.96 2.53 -4.60
CA VAL A 27 -5.85 3.46 -4.88
C VAL A 27 -6.05 4.12 -6.24
N GLU A 28 -6.35 3.33 -7.29
CA GLU A 28 -6.59 3.87 -8.63
C GLU A 28 -7.81 4.80 -8.67
N TYR A 29 -8.85 4.51 -7.88
CA TYR A 29 -10.03 5.36 -7.75
C TYR A 29 -9.69 6.72 -7.11
N VAL A 30 -8.96 6.71 -5.99
CA VAL A 30 -8.53 7.93 -5.29
C VAL A 30 -7.60 8.77 -6.18
N ASP A 31 -6.67 8.14 -6.89
CA ASP A 31 -5.80 8.84 -7.84
C ASP A 31 -6.58 9.48 -8.98
N SER A 32 -7.57 8.79 -9.51
CA SER A 32 -8.44 9.34 -10.56
C SER A 32 -9.20 10.55 -10.08
N TYR A 33 -9.71 10.52 -8.84
CA TYR A 33 -10.36 11.66 -8.22
C TYR A 33 -9.41 12.85 -8.06
N LEU A 34 -8.20 12.63 -7.57
CA LEU A 34 -7.22 13.70 -7.37
C LEU A 34 -6.76 14.30 -8.71
N LEU A 35 -6.60 13.47 -9.75
CA LEU A 35 -6.31 13.96 -11.11
C LEU A 35 -7.42 14.86 -11.64
N ASP A 36 -8.69 14.49 -11.47
CA ASP A 36 -9.81 15.32 -11.89
C ASP A 36 -9.91 16.60 -11.06
N LYS A 37 -9.70 16.50 -9.74
CA LYS A 37 -9.72 17.66 -8.83
C LYS A 37 -8.69 18.72 -9.20
N TYR A 38 -7.48 18.29 -9.58
CA TYR A 38 -6.35 19.19 -9.88
C TYR A 38 -6.05 19.33 -11.38
N LYS A 39 -6.96 18.92 -12.28
CA LYS A 39 -6.76 18.96 -13.73
C LYS A 39 -6.45 20.34 -14.31
N ASP A 40 -6.99 21.38 -13.66
CA ASP A 40 -6.83 22.78 -14.09
C ASP A 40 -5.56 23.44 -13.49
N VAL A 41 -4.83 22.72 -12.62
CA VAL A 41 -3.57 23.20 -12.06
C VAL A 41 -2.45 23.06 -13.09
N THR A 42 -1.93 24.18 -13.55
CA THR A 42 -0.75 24.20 -14.44
C THR A 42 0.52 24.06 -13.61
N PRO A 43 1.36 23.05 -13.86
CA PRO A 43 2.63 22.93 -13.16
C PRO A 43 3.49 24.18 -13.36
N ALA A 44 4.06 24.70 -12.28
CA ALA A 44 4.97 25.82 -12.31
C ALA A 44 6.26 25.48 -13.08
N GLU A 45 6.99 26.51 -13.54
CA GLU A 45 8.30 26.29 -14.13
C GLU A 45 9.23 25.61 -13.12
N GLY A 46 9.83 24.49 -13.53
CA GLY A 46 10.68 23.67 -12.65
C GLY A 46 9.92 22.71 -11.73
N ALA A 47 8.59 22.60 -11.83
CA ALA A 47 7.81 21.59 -11.10
C ALA A 47 8.35 20.19 -11.38
N ARG A 48 8.41 19.36 -10.34
CA ARG A 48 8.95 17.99 -10.45
C ARG A 48 7.84 16.95 -10.43
N LEU A 49 8.01 15.92 -11.24
CA LEU A 49 7.19 14.72 -11.13
C LEU A 49 7.48 14.03 -9.80
N ASN A 50 6.43 13.77 -9.03
CA ASN A 50 6.54 12.94 -7.85
C ASN A 50 6.50 11.45 -8.25
N THR A 51 7.36 10.63 -7.65
CA THR A 51 7.45 9.19 -7.94
C THR A 51 6.26 8.40 -7.43
N GLU A 52 5.61 8.89 -6.39
CA GLU A 52 4.46 8.26 -5.74
C GLU A 52 3.28 9.21 -5.79
N THR A 53 2.10 8.69 -6.06
CA THR A 53 0.88 9.48 -5.97
C THR A 53 0.42 9.60 -4.52
N PRO A 54 -0.39 10.60 -4.17
CA PRO A 54 -0.96 10.70 -2.82
C PRO A 54 -1.73 9.45 -2.42
N ALA A 55 -2.44 8.78 -3.34
CA ALA A 55 -3.19 7.57 -3.02
C ALA A 55 -2.28 6.39 -2.65
N TRP A 56 -1.13 6.22 -3.31
CA TRP A 56 -0.12 5.23 -2.91
C TRP A 56 0.52 5.56 -1.56
N ALA A 57 0.73 6.84 -1.26
CA ALA A 57 1.23 7.27 0.04
C ALA A 57 0.22 7.01 1.16
N ILE A 58 -1.09 7.21 0.90
CA ILE A 58 -2.18 6.87 1.82
C ILE A 58 -2.27 5.34 2.02
N ASP A 59 -2.11 4.55 0.95
CA ASP A 59 -2.05 3.08 1.07
C ASP A 59 -0.90 2.65 1.98
N ARG A 60 0.27 3.25 1.84
CA ARG A 60 1.41 3.01 2.74
C ARG A 60 1.09 3.38 4.18
N LEU A 61 0.38 4.49 4.41
CA LEU A 61 -0.06 4.91 5.75
C LEU A 61 -1.03 3.90 6.36
N SER A 62 -1.94 3.33 5.57
CA SER A 62 -2.86 2.29 6.03
C SER A 62 -2.14 1.02 6.48
N ILE A 63 -1.10 0.61 5.76
CA ILE A 63 -0.24 -0.53 6.14
C ILE A 63 0.53 -0.21 7.43
N LEU A 64 1.01 1.03 7.59
CA LEU A 64 1.69 1.48 8.80
C LEU A 64 0.75 1.45 10.02
N ALA A 65 -0.50 1.88 9.87
CA ALA A 65 -1.51 1.81 10.92
C ALA A 65 -1.76 0.37 11.39
N LEU A 66 -1.80 -0.60 10.46
CA LEU A 66 -1.91 -2.01 10.79
C LEU A 66 -0.68 -2.53 11.55
N LYS A 67 0.53 -2.11 11.16
CA LYS A 67 1.76 -2.45 11.89
C LYS A 67 1.77 -1.90 13.30
N ILE A 68 1.34 -0.65 13.49
CA ILE A 68 1.21 -0.01 14.80
C ILE A 68 0.25 -0.80 15.69
N TYR A 69 -0.93 -1.14 15.16
CA TYR A 69 -1.93 -1.93 15.87
C TYR A 69 -1.35 -3.25 16.38
N HIS A 70 -0.72 -4.03 15.50
CA HIS A 70 -0.14 -5.31 15.89
C HIS A 70 1.04 -5.17 16.85
N MET A 71 1.90 -4.16 16.66
CA MET A 71 3.06 -3.93 17.52
C MET A 71 2.63 -3.46 18.92
N ALA A 72 1.57 -2.65 19.02
CA ALA A 72 1.01 -2.24 20.31
C ALA A 72 0.48 -3.46 21.09
N ARG A 73 -0.28 -4.34 20.42
CA ARG A 73 -0.76 -5.59 21.04
C ARG A 73 0.38 -6.51 21.47
N GLU A 74 1.44 -6.60 20.67
CA GLU A 74 2.62 -7.42 21.00
C GLU A 74 3.38 -6.86 22.22
N ALA A 75 3.45 -5.52 22.35
CA ALA A 75 4.07 -4.85 23.50
C ALA A 75 3.28 -5.02 24.81
N GLU A 76 2.00 -5.37 24.73
CA GLU A 76 1.10 -5.57 25.88
C GLU A 76 0.93 -7.05 26.27
N ARG A 77 1.55 -7.99 25.54
CA ARG A 77 1.44 -9.42 25.82
C ARG A 77 1.92 -9.74 27.24
N THR A 78 1.16 -10.58 27.94
CA THR A 78 1.46 -11.02 29.32
C THR A 78 2.14 -12.38 29.40
N ASP A 79 2.13 -13.13 28.29
CA ASP A 79 2.69 -14.48 28.15
C ASP A 79 4.14 -14.50 27.62
N VAL A 80 4.79 -13.34 27.54
CA VAL A 80 6.18 -13.14 27.11
C VAL A 80 6.99 -12.43 28.18
N ASP A 81 8.32 -12.49 28.07
CA ASP A 81 9.23 -11.84 29.04
C ASP A 81 9.27 -10.30 28.87
N ASP A 82 9.84 -9.65 29.88
CA ASP A 82 9.97 -8.18 29.91
C ASP A 82 10.90 -7.65 28.80
N ALA A 83 11.92 -8.42 28.43
CA ALA A 83 12.86 -8.03 27.38
C ALA A 83 12.16 -7.96 26.02
N HIS A 84 11.29 -8.93 25.71
CA HIS A 84 10.48 -8.95 24.50
C HIS A 84 9.54 -7.73 24.47
N ARG A 85 8.80 -7.49 25.56
CA ARG A 85 7.89 -6.33 25.65
C ARG A 85 8.63 -5.00 25.48
N ALA A 86 9.79 -4.85 26.10
CA ALA A 86 10.62 -3.65 25.97
C ALA A 86 11.11 -3.45 24.52
N ALA A 87 11.51 -4.52 23.85
CA ALA A 87 11.90 -4.45 22.44
C ALA A 87 10.73 -4.06 21.52
N CYS A 88 9.53 -4.59 21.78
CA CYS A 88 8.32 -4.23 21.04
C CYS A 88 7.90 -2.76 21.26
N ARG A 89 8.01 -2.25 22.50
CA ARG A 89 7.74 -0.82 22.78
C ARG A 89 8.69 0.09 22.00
N LYS A 90 9.98 -0.20 21.96
CA LYS A 90 10.95 0.58 21.16
C LYS A 90 10.59 0.60 19.67
N LYS A 91 10.14 -0.54 19.12
CA LYS A 91 9.67 -0.61 17.74
C LYS A 91 8.39 0.18 17.54
N LEU A 92 7.47 0.11 18.49
CA LEU A 92 6.22 0.88 18.45
C LEU A 92 6.49 2.40 18.42
N ASP A 93 7.41 2.89 19.25
CA ASP A 93 7.80 4.31 19.26
C ASP A 93 8.31 4.77 17.89
N VAL A 94 9.12 3.95 17.22
CA VAL A 94 9.59 4.22 15.85
C VAL A 94 8.43 4.25 14.85
N LEU A 95 7.49 3.31 14.94
CA LEU A 95 6.33 3.27 14.03
C LEU A 95 5.40 4.48 14.24
N LEU A 96 5.24 4.94 15.48
CA LEU A 96 4.46 6.15 15.79
C LEU A 96 5.13 7.41 15.22
N ALA A 97 6.46 7.53 15.35
CA ALA A 97 7.20 8.62 14.71
C ALA A 97 7.04 8.59 13.18
N GLN A 98 7.18 7.40 12.56
CA GLN A 98 6.95 7.24 11.11
C GLN A 98 5.52 7.64 10.70
N GLN A 99 4.52 7.40 11.54
CA GLN A 99 3.14 7.81 11.24
C GLN A 99 3.01 9.34 11.16
N VAL A 100 3.62 10.06 12.09
CA VAL A 100 3.62 11.53 12.09
C VAL A 100 4.32 12.05 10.83
N ASP A 101 5.54 11.56 10.56
CA ASP A 101 6.33 12.00 9.41
C ASP A 101 5.62 11.72 8.09
N LEU A 102 5.05 10.52 7.93
CA LEU A 102 4.35 10.14 6.71
C LEU A 102 3.06 10.93 6.52
N SER A 103 2.30 11.18 7.59
CA SER A 103 1.07 11.99 7.51
C SER A 103 1.39 13.41 7.06
N GLN A 104 2.39 14.04 7.65
CA GLN A 104 2.84 15.37 7.26
C GLN A 104 3.33 15.41 5.80
N ALA A 105 4.14 14.43 5.40
CA ALA A 105 4.64 14.36 4.02
C ALA A 105 3.52 14.18 2.98
N ILE A 106 2.42 13.50 3.32
CA ILE A 106 1.24 13.35 2.45
C ILE A 106 0.50 14.69 2.33
N GLU A 107 0.31 15.41 3.43
CA GLU A 107 -0.31 16.74 3.43
C GLU A 107 0.51 17.71 2.56
N GLU A 108 1.81 17.79 2.80
CA GLU A 108 2.73 18.62 2.01
C GLU A 108 2.74 18.25 0.51
N LEU A 109 2.64 16.96 0.17
CA LEU A 109 2.55 16.51 -1.22
C LEU A 109 1.26 17.00 -1.89
N ILE A 110 0.13 16.94 -1.20
CA ILE A 110 -1.17 17.42 -1.72
C ILE A 110 -1.11 18.94 -1.93
N GLU A 111 -0.58 19.68 -0.95
CA GLU A 111 -0.38 21.13 -1.05
C GLU A 111 0.56 21.51 -2.20
N ASP A 112 1.64 20.75 -2.41
CA ASP A 112 2.57 20.95 -3.52
C ASP A 112 1.92 20.73 -4.89
N ILE A 113 1.03 19.73 -5.00
CA ILE A 113 0.28 19.46 -6.22
C ILE A 113 -0.76 20.58 -6.46
N GLU A 114 -1.49 20.97 -5.43
CA GLU A 114 -2.49 22.05 -5.52
C GLU A 114 -1.85 23.39 -5.92
N ALA A 115 -0.66 23.67 -5.42
CA ALA A 115 0.11 24.88 -5.77
C ALA A 115 0.91 24.76 -7.07
N GLY A 116 0.86 23.64 -7.76
CA GLY A 116 1.61 23.39 -8.99
C GLY A 116 3.13 23.24 -8.80
N ARG A 117 3.62 23.11 -7.57
CA ARG A 117 5.06 22.89 -7.29
C ARG A 117 5.53 21.48 -7.65
N LYS A 118 4.58 20.52 -7.55
CA LYS A 118 4.78 19.14 -8.02
C LYS A 118 3.62 18.74 -8.91
N TYR A 119 3.83 17.69 -9.70
CA TYR A 119 2.75 17.05 -10.45
C TYR A 119 2.85 15.53 -10.31
N MET A 120 1.73 14.85 -10.51
CA MET A 120 1.65 13.40 -10.47
C MET A 120 1.22 12.85 -11.82
N LYS A 121 1.61 11.60 -12.10
CA LYS A 121 1.07 10.80 -13.19
C LYS A 121 0.57 9.49 -12.62
N THR A 122 -0.55 9.02 -13.12
CA THR A 122 -1.10 7.72 -12.74
C THR A 122 -0.87 6.73 -13.86
N TYR A 123 -0.46 5.54 -13.47
CA TYR A 123 -0.29 4.41 -14.38
C TYR A 123 -1.11 3.24 -13.84
N LYS A 124 -1.90 2.63 -14.71
CA LYS A 124 -2.60 1.40 -14.33
C LYS A 124 -1.60 0.29 -14.05
N GLN A 125 -1.84 -0.46 -13.00
CA GLN A 125 -1.05 -1.67 -12.77
C GLN A 125 -1.37 -2.71 -13.85
N MET A 126 -0.38 -3.04 -14.68
CA MET A 126 -0.50 -4.09 -15.68
C MET A 126 -0.08 -5.42 -15.04
N LYS A 127 -0.99 -6.02 -14.27
CA LYS A 127 -0.74 -7.32 -13.62
C LYS A 127 -0.70 -8.42 -14.66
N MET A 128 0.49 -8.92 -14.98
CA MET A 128 0.68 -9.94 -16.01
C MET A 128 0.43 -11.37 -15.50
N TYR A 129 0.70 -11.63 -14.22
CA TYR A 129 0.64 -12.98 -13.65
C TYR A 129 -0.78 -13.52 -13.41
N ASN A 130 -1.79 -12.65 -13.37
CA ASN A 130 -3.20 -13.06 -13.24
C ASN A 130 -3.91 -13.22 -14.60
N ASP A 131 -3.25 -12.92 -15.71
CA ASP A 131 -3.79 -13.08 -17.06
C ASP A 131 -3.33 -14.43 -17.66
N PRO A 132 -4.27 -15.34 -17.93
CA PRO A 132 -3.92 -16.64 -18.54
C PRO A 132 -3.19 -16.52 -19.88
N ALA A 133 -3.44 -15.46 -20.64
CA ALA A 133 -2.79 -15.23 -21.92
C ALA A 133 -1.34 -14.77 -21.77
N LEU A 134 -1.02 -14.05 -20.70
CA LEU A 134 0.31 -13.52 -20.39
C LEU A 134 1.13 -14.45 -19.50
N ASN A 135 0.49 -15.41 -18.84
CA ASN A 135 1.18 -16.40 -18.01
C ASN A 135 0.67 -17.83 -18.29
N PRO A 136 0.93 -18.38 -19.50
CA PRO A 136 0.45 -19.69 -19.88
C PRO A 136 1.05 -20.83 -19.04
N VAL A 137 2.18 -20.60 -18.35
CA VAL A 137 2.80 -21.62 -17.49
C VAL A 137 1.96 -21.92 -16.27
N LEU A 138 1.33 -20.91 -15.66
CA LEU A 138 0.46 -21.08 -14.48
C LEU A 138 -0.97 -21.50 -14.87
N TYR A 139 -1.48 -21.04 -16.01
CA TYR A 139 -2.86 -21.22 -16.44
C TYR A 139 -2.98 -22.11 -17.69
N GLY A 140 -1.86 -22.33 -18.40
CA GLY A 140 -1.78 -23.12 -19.61
C GLY A 140 -1.63 -24.60 -19.33
N ALA A 141 -2.63 -25.34 -19.77
CA ALA A 141 -2.63 -26.77 -19.98
C ALA A 141 -2.72 -27.67 -18.75
N LYS A 142 -3.92 -27.90 -18.32
CA LYS A 142 -4.30 -29.29 -18.04
C LYS A 142 -4.11 -30.07 -19.36
N LYS A 143 -3.02 -30.84 -19.45
CA LYS A 143 -2.97 -32.01 -20.34
C LYS A 143 -3.70 -33.14 -19.67
#